data_425fdb35fd5778833633e833bc579223
#
_entry.id   425fdb35fd5778833633e833bc579223
#
_cell.length_a   1.000
_cell.length_b   1.000
_cell.length_c   1.000
_cell.angle_alpha   90.00
_cell.angle_beta   90.00
_cell.angle_gamma   90.00
#
_symmetry.space_group_name_H-M   'P 1'
#
loop_
_entity.id
_entity.type
_entity.pdbx_description
1 polymer ?
#
loop_
_entity_poly.entity_id
_entity_poly.type
_entity_poly.pdbx_seq_one_letter_code
_entity_poly.pdbx_strand_id
1 'polypeptide(L)'
;SSLVLVWIGKKIDDVNILKFASYVIIFLSVSCFIFSKISSVIFLFIGIFLMRLAGQGLSSHTASTTISRYFNKNRGRALSIGWLGLSSAEFVLPVLIVFLLTFSDWRDIWISISILIIIVLPISSYVLVKNVKLDTREESDSIIGSVKEIKQWKRIEVLKDYRFYVICMTMLAMPWIATGTFVYQSFISTSKGWGPYVVAQSFMAYSIFSVITLFISGFLIDKFSSRKLLIYMNIPLLFSAGVLFYFKSPVSSFIFFGLVGISNGLANVLGSSTWAEIYGVKYIGSIKALTTALMVFSTAFGTALFGILIDYGLSIEQIAIVSGVYILCSIILLYLVRNKLNPHYL
;
A
#
# COMPACT_ATOMS: atom_id res chain seq x y z
N SER A 1 -1.84 -15.69 2.68
CA SER A 1 -2.18 -14.54 3.56
C SER A 1 -3.37 -13.74 3.03
N SER A 2 -3.44 -13.43 1.72
CA SER A 2 -4.49 -12.59 1.13
C SER A 2 -5.91 -13.09 1.39
N LEU A 3 -6.18 -14.39 1.20
CA LEU A 3 -7.51 -14.98 1.44
C LEU A 3 -7.93 -14.86 2.92
N VAL A 4 -7.01 -15.13 3.83
CA VAL A 4 -7.25 -15.02 5.28
C VAL A 4 -7.52 -13.57 5.68
N LEU A 5 -6.81 -12.61 5.06
CA LEU A 5 -7.03 -11.18 5.30
C LEU A 5 -8.46 -10.74 4.97
N VAL A 6 -9.05 -11.26 3.89
CA VAL A 6 -10.45 -10.96 3.51
C VAL A 6 -11.45 -11.35 4.61
N TRP A 7 -11.18 -12.44 5.33
CA TRP A 7 -12.04 -12.92 6.40
C TRP A 7 -11.84 -12.16 7.71
N ILE A 8 -10.58 -11.98 8.12
CA ILE A 8 -10.26 -11.33 9.39
C ILE A 8 -10.49 -9.82 9.30
N GLY A 9 -10.04 -9.19 8.20
CA GLY A 9 -10.09 -7.74 8.04
C GLY A 9 -11.50 -7.15 8.05
N LYS A 10 -12.52 -7.90 7.59
CA LYS A 10 -13.92 -7.43 7.66
C LYS A 10 -14.42 -7.22 9.09
N LYS A 11 -13.86 -7.96 10.08
CA LYS A 11 -14.27 -7.86 11.47
C LYS A 11 -14.01 -6.47 12.09
N ILE A 12 -13.18 -5.66 11.47
CA ILE A 12 -12.95 -4.27 11.89
C ILE A 12 -14.24 -3.42 11.82
N ASP A 13 -15.23 -3.82 11.02
CA ASP A 13 -16.51 -3.12 10.92
C ASP A 13 -17.44 -3.45 12.11
N ASP A 14 -17.26 -4.63 12.73
CA ASP A 14 -18.15 -5.17 13.75
C ASP A 14 -17.59 -5.02 15.18
N VAL A 15 -16.26 -4.83 15.30
CA VAL A 15 -15.55 -4.78 16.59
C VAL A 15 -15.05 -3.36 16.87
N ASN A 16 -14.96 -3.02 18.16
CA ASN A 16 -14.32 -1.76 18.57
C ASN A 16 -12.89 -1.69 18.03
N ILE A 17 -12.56 -0.56 17.38
CA ILE A 17 -11.30 -0.36 16.66
C ILE A 17 -10.06 -0.55 17.54
N LEU A 18 -10.11 -0.13 18.81
CA LEU A 18 -9.00 -0.31 19.75
C LEU A 18 -8.78 -1.79 20.07
N LYS A 19 -9.86 -2.55 20.29
CA LYS A 19 -9.77 -4.01 20.50
C LYS A 19 -9.20 -4.70 19.27
N PHE A 20 -9.68 -4.34 18.07
CA PHE A 20 -9.17 -4.90 16.83
C PHE A 20 -7.68 -4.59 16.64
N ALA A 21 -7.27 -3.34 16.84
CA ALA A 21 -5.87 -2.92 16.76
C ALA A 21 -4.99 -3.68 17.77
N SER A 22 -5.47 -3.86 19.01
CA SER A 22 -4.73 -4.63 20.03
C SER A 22 -4.51 -6.08 19.61
N TYR A 23 -5.53 -6.75 19.06
CA TYR A 23 -5.36 -8.11 18.52
C TYR A 23 -4.35 -8.18 17.38
N VAL A 24 -4.36 -7.19 16.48
CA VAL A 24 -3.39 -7.11 15.37
C VAL A 24 -1.98 -6.89 15.88
N ILE A 25 -1.78 -6.03 16.89
CA ILE A 25 -0.48 -5.77 17.51
C ILE A 25 0.06 -7.05 18.19
N ILE A 26 -0.76 -7.74 18.98
CA ILE A 26 -0.37 -9.00 19.62
C ILE A 26 -0.01 -10.03 18.55
N PHE A 27 -0.83 -10.16 17.51
CA PHE A 27 -0.58 -11.11 16.43
C PHE A 27 0.72 -10.80 15.68
N LEU A 28 1.01 -9.51 15.45
CA LEU A 28 2.28 -9.07 14.82
C LEU A 28 3.49 -9.42 15.70
N SER A 29 3.43 -9.12 17.00
CA SER A 29 4.48 -9.46 17.95
C SER A 29 4.75 -10.97 17.98
N VAL A 30 3.70 -11.79 18.11
CA VAL A 30 3.80 -13.26 18.07
C VAL A 30 4.39 -13.73 16.74
N SER A 31 4.01 -13.13 15.62
CA SER A 31 4.55 -13.46 14.30
C SER A 31 6.06 -13.18 14.21
N CYS A 32 6.53 -12.04 14.75
CA CYS A 32 7.96 -11.72 14.83
C CYS A 32 8.70 -12.73 15.72
N PHE A 33 8.13 -13.11 16.85
CA PHE A 33 8.72 -14.12 17.75
C PHE A 33 8.82 -15.48 17.07
N ILE A 34 7.77 -15.95 16.40
CA ILE A 34 7.80 -17.21 15.64
C ILE A 34 8.84 -17.14 14.53
N PHE A 35 8.94 -16.00 13.83
CA PHE A 35 9.94 -15.80 12.78
C PHE A 35 11.38 -15.93 13.32
N SER A 36 11.67 -15.48 14.55
CA SER A 36 12.98 -15.63 15.16
C SER A 36 13.36 -17.10 15.44
N LYS A 37 12.40 -18.02 15.52
CA LYS A 37 12.61 -19.45 15.84
C LYS A 37 12.64 -20.35 14.62
N ILE A 38 12.72 -19.78 13.41
CA ILE A 38 12.78 -20.56 12.17
C ILE A 38 14.03 -21.45 12.15
N SER A 39 13.80 -22.76 12.01
CA SER A 39 14.86 -23.80 11.95
C SER A 39 14.78 -24.67 10.70
N SER A 40 13.67 -24.59 9.93
CA SER A 40 13.48 -25.36 8.70
C SER A 40 12.74 -24.57 7.63
N VAL A 41 12.79 -25.05 6.39
CA VAL A 41 12.10 -24.45 5.24
C VAL A 41 10.58 -24.35 5.46
N ILE A 42 9.97 -25.36 6.09
CA ILE A 42 8.54 -25.36 6.38
C ILE A 42 8.20 -24.24 7.36
N PHE A 43 8.97 -24.09 8.44
CA PHE A 43 8.80 -22.99 9.41
C PHE A 43 9.08 -21.62 8.77
N LEU A 44 9.97 -21.54 7.77
CA LEU A 44 10.20 -20.32 6.99
C LEU A 44 8.93 -19.91 6.22
N PHE A 45 8.27 -20.84 5.53
CA PHE A 45 7.02 -20.56 4.83
C PHE A 45 5.93 -20.09 5.78
N ILE A 46 5.79 -20.73 6.95
CA ILE A 46 4.83 -20.33 7.99
C ILE A 46 5.18 -18.95 8.52
N GLY A 47 6.45 -18.69 8.83
CA GLY A 47 6.91 -17.38 9.31
C GLY A 47 6.64 -16.25 8.33
N ILE A 48 6.99 -16.43 7.05
CA ILE A 48 6.70 -15.45 5.99
C ILE A 48 5.19 -15.23 5.84
N PHE A 49 4.38 -16.31 5.89
CA PHE A 49 2.94 -16.21 5.83
C PHE A 49 2.38 -15.35 6.97
N LEU A 50 2.81 -15.61 8.22
CA LEU A 50 2.37 -14.87 9.41
C LEU A 50 2.81 -13.41 9.35
N MET A 51 4.06 -13.14 8.98
CA MET A 51 4.58 -11.78 8.84
C MET A 51 3.85 -10.98 7.77
N ARG A 52 3.56 -11.57 6.61
CA ARG A 52 2.78 -10.92 5.56
C ARG A 52 1.34 -10.66 5.98
N LEU A 53 0.73 -11.60 6.70
CA LEU A 53 -0.64 -11.44 7.17
C LEU A 53 -0.73 -10.38 8.27
N ALA A 54 0.13 -10.43 9.28
CA ALA A 54 0.11 -9.52 10.42
C ALA A 54 0.60 -8.12 10.04
N GLY A 55 1.77 -8.01 9.41
CA GLY A 55 2.43 -6.74 9.09
C GLY A 55 1.81 -6.07 7.86
N GLN A 56 2.05 -6.62 6.68
CA GLN A 56 1.62 -6.02 5.42
C GLN A 56 0.09 -6.00 5.27
N GLY A 57 -0.59 -7.08 5.72
CA GLY A 57 -2.04 -7.19 5.61
C GLY A 57 -2.78 -6.42 6.70
N LEU A 58 -2.85 -7.01 7.90
CA LEU A 58 -3.73 -6.53 8.97
C LEU A 58 -3.33 -5.17 9.55
N SER A 59 -2.02 -4.90 9.77
CA SER A 59 -1.58 -3.62 10.34
C SER A 59 -1.87 -2.46 9.39
N SER A 60 -1.51 -2.59 8.13
CA SER A 60 -1.77 -1.60 7.06
C SER A 60 -3.28 -1.39 6.86
N HIS A 61 -4.06 -2.49 6.86
CA HIS A 61 -5.51 -2.45 6.76
C HIS A 61 -6.12 -1.70 7.95
N THR A 62 -5.71 -2.01 9.18
CA THR A 62 -6.21 -1.38 10.40
C THR A 62 -5.95 0.12 10.38
N ALA A 63 -4.71 0.55 10.13
CA ALA A 63 -4.33 1.95 10.11
C ALA A 63 -5.11 2.73 9.04
N SER A 64 -5.07 2.27 7.80
CA SER A 64 -5.70 2.98 6.68
C SER A 64 -7.24 2.98 6.75
N THR A 65 -7.85 1.92 7.29
CA THR A 65 -9.30 1.85 7.50
C THR A 65 -9.75 2.80 8.60
N THR A 66 -9.01 2.84 9.71
CA THR A 66 -9.28 3.76 10.83
C THR A 66 -9.25 5.20 10.34
N ILE A 67 -8.18 5.62 9.66
CA ILE A 67 -8.07 6.98 9.13
C ILE A 67 -9.20 7.28 8.14
N SER A 68 -9.48 6.36 7.22
CA SER A 68 -10.53 6.56 6.22
C SER A 68 -11.93 6.66 6.81
N ARG A 69 -12.17 6.04 7.98
CA ARG A 69 -13.46 6.04 8.68
C ARG A 69 -13.69 7.31 9.49
N TYR A 70 -12.67 7.77 10.20
CA TYR A 70 -12.84 8.86 11.17
C TYR A 70 -12.47 10.24 10.63
N PHE A 71 -11.76 10.34 9.52
CA PHE A 71 -11.43 11.62 8.89
C PHE A 71 -12.25 11.83 7.63
N ASN A 72 -13.16 12.83 7.64
CA ASN A 72 -13.96 13.19 6.47
C ASN A 72 -13.35 14.38 5.72
N LYS A 73 -13.19 15.51 6.39
CA LYS A 73 -12.78 16.77 5.76
C LYS A 73 -11.30 16.79 5.34
N ASN A 74 -10.41 16.23 6.17
CA ASN A 74 -8.94 16.21 5.95
C ASN A 74 -8.41 14.79 5.77
N ARG A 75 -9.19 13.91 5.10
CA ARG A 75 -8.84 12.48 4.91
C ARG A 75 -7.53 12.31 4.17
N GLY A 76 -7.29 13.10 3.13
CA GLY A 76 -6.08 13.02 2.34
C GLY A 76 -4.84 13.32 3.17
N ARG A 77 -4.85 14.42 3.93
CA ARG A 77 -3.74 14.79 4.83
C ARG A 77 -3.51 13.76 5.94
N ALA A 78 -4.58 13.28 6.56
CA ALA A 78 -4.48 12.26 7.61
C ALA A 78 -3.87 10.95 7.09
N LEU A 79 -4.25 10.52 5.89
CA LEU A 79 -3.66 9.36 5.22
C LEU A 79 -2.20 9.60 4.86
N SER A 80 -1.84 10.78 4.36
CA SER A 80 -0.44 11.12 4.05
C SER A 80 0.44 11.04 5.28
N ILE A 81 0.00 11.61 6.41
CA ILE A 81 0.73 11.53 7.68
C ILE A 81 0.85 10.08 8.16
N GLY A 82 -0.22 9.29 8.04
CA GLY A 82 -0.18 7.87 8.39
C GLY A 82 0.84 7.05 7.55
N TRP A 83 0.91 7.32 6.26
CA TRP A 83 1.86 6.67 5.36
C TRP A 83 3.31 7.14 5.51
N LEU A 84 3.54 8.34 6.06
CA LEU A 84 4.89 8.80 6.40
C LEU A 84 5.61 7.85 7.35
N GLY A 85 4.88 7.23 8.29
CA GLY A 85 5.45 6.24 9.18
C GLY A 85 6.11 5.07 8.43
N LEU A 86 5.45 4.58 7.36
CA LEU A 86 6.02 3.54 6.51
C LEU A 86 7.26 4.03 5.75
N SER A 87 7.17 5.19 5.11
CA SER A 87 8.31 5.75 4.35
C SER A 87 9.50 6.07 5.26
N SER A 88 9.26 6.53 6.49
CA SER A 88 10.32 6.74 7.48
C SER A 88 10.95 5.43 7.93
N ALA A 89 10.16 4.38 8.09
CA ALA A 89 10.65 3.04 8.43
C ALA A 89 11.48 2.46 7.27
N GLU A 90 11.04 2.59 6.03
CA GLU A 90 11.77 2.15 4.84
C GLU A 90 13.12 2.86 4.68
N PHE A 91 13.22 4.10 5.14
CA PHE A 91 14.46 4.87 5.12
C PHE A 91 15.41 4.49 6.26
N VAL A 92 14.91 4.33 7.49
CA VAL A 92 15.71 4.16 8.70
C VAL A 92 16.04 2.68 8.98
N LEU A 93 15.05 1.79 8.88
CA LEU A 93 15.20 0.41 9.35
C LEU A 93 16.26 -0.41 8.61
N PRO A 94 16.44 -0.31 7.27
CA PRO A 94 17.49 -1.09 6.61
C PRO A 94 18.88 -0.78 7.14
N VAL A 95 19.21 0.49 7.34
CA VAL A 95 20.51 0.92 7.88
C VAL A 95 20.64 0.48 9.34
N LEU A 96 19.60 0.66 10.14
CA LEU A 96 19.59 0.25 11.55
C LEU A 96 19.76 -1.25 11.71
N ILE A 97 19.08 -2.06 10.90
CA ILE A 97 19.17 -3.53 10.97
C ILE A 97 20.57 -4.01 10.57
N VAL A 98 21.16 -3.45 9.51
CA VAL A 98 22.54 -3.78 9.13
C VAL A 98 23.51 -3.44 10.26
N PHE A 99 23.35 -2.28 10.89
CA PHE A 99 24.14 -1.90 12.05
C PHE A 99 23.95 -2.87 13.22
N LEU A 100 22.72 -3.25 13.55
CA LEU A 100 22.45 -4.19 14.65
C LEU A 100 23.02 -5.60 14.37
N LEU A 101 23.05 -6.02 13.12
CA LEU A 101 23.63 -7.30 12.70
C LEU A 101 25.16 -7.38 12.92
N THR A 102 25.85 -6.25 13.14
CA THR A 102 27.27 -6.25 13.51
C THR A 102 27.50 -6.65 14.96
N PHE A 103 26.47 -6.60 15.83
CA PHE A 103 26.57 -6.89 17.28
C PHE A 103 25.69 -8.06 17.72
N SER A 104 24.71 -8.46 16.93
CA SER A 104 23.68 -9.45 17.34
C SER A 104 23.29 -10.36 16.19
N ASP A 105 22.88 -11.58 16.50
CA ASP A 105 22.30 -12.48 15.49
C ASP A 105 20.92 -11.98 15.03
N TRP A 106 20.54 -12.29 13.82
CA TRP A 106 19.25 -11.90 13.23
C TRP A 106 18.06 -12.41 14.06
N ARG A 107 18.20 -13.54 14.75
CA ARG A 107 17.18 -14.09 15.66
C ARG A 107 16.91 -13.19 16.85
N ASP A 108 18.00 -12.68 17.47
CA ASP A 108 17.91 -11.78 18.63
C ASP A 108 17.30 -10.43 18.25
N ILE A 109 17.58 -9.95 17.03
CA ILE A 109 16.96 -8.75 16.48
C ILE A 109 15.45 -8.96 16.34
N TRP A 110 14.99 -10.09 15.81
CA TRP A 110 13.56 -10.37 15.69
C TRP A 110 12.87 -10.54 17.04
N ILE A 111 13.51 -11.13 18.03
CA ILE A 111 13.01 -11.19 19.42
C ILE A 111 12.86 -9.78 19.98
N SER A 112 13.89 -8.94 19.82
CA SER A 112 13.89 -7.55 20.28
C SER A 112 12.77 -6.74 19.63
N ILE A 113 12.56 -6.91 18.32
CA ILE A 113 11.43 -6.29 17.58
C ILE A 113 10.09 -6.77 18.15
N SER A 114 9.92 -8.07 18.41
CA SER A 114 8.71 -8.63 19.01
C SER A 114 8.38 -7.98 20.36
N ILE A 115 9.37 -7.88 21.24
CA ILE A 115 9.24 -7.25 22.56
C ILE A 115 8.90 -5.75 22.42
N LEU A 116 9.59 -5.06 21.53
CA LEU A 116 9.36 -3.65 21.28
C LEU A 116 7.93 -3.39 20.77
N ILE A 117 7.42 -4.22 19.85
CA ILE A 117 6.06 -4.13 19.33
C ILE A 117 5.04 -4.30 20.46
N ILE A 118 5.17 -5.32 21.32
CA ILE A 118 4.16 -5.60 22.36
C ILE A 118 4.18 -4.58 23.50
N ILE A 119 5.27 -3.87 23.70
CA ILE A 119 5.39 -2.82 24.71
C ILE A 119 4.98 -1.45 24.14
N VAL A 120 5.62 -1.04 23.03
CA VAL A 120 5.50 0.34 22.54
C VAL A 120 4.16 0.60 21.85
N LEU A 121 3.69 -0.34 21.02
CA LEU A 121 2.48 -0.07 20.23
C LEU A 121 1.19 -0.02 21.06
N PRO A 122 0.93 -0.87 22.07
CA PRO A 122 -0.23 -0.72 22.92
C PRO A 122 -0.19 0.56 23.75
N ILE A 123 0.97 0.91 24.32
CA ILE A 123 1.15 2.12 25.12
C ILE A 123 0.89 3.35 24.25
N SER A 124 1.52 3.44 23.08
CA SER A 124 1.33 4.55 22.16
C SER A 124 -0.11 4.65 21.65
N SER A 125 -0.74 3.52 21.31
CA SER A 125 -2.15 3.48 20.92
C SER A 125 -3.06 4.00 22.03
N TYR A 126 -2.84 3.57 23.27
CA TYR A 126 -3.62 4.02 24.41
C TYR A 126 -3.43 5.51 24.68
N VAL A 127 -2.18 5.99 24.74
CA VAL A 127 -1.85 7.41 25.04
C VAL A 127 -2.39 8.34 23.96
N LEU A 128 -2.22 7.97 22.68
CA LEU A 128 -2.62 8.82 21.55
C LEU A 128 -4.14 8.84 21.33
N VAL A 129 -4.84 7.73 21.60
CA VAL A 129 -6.28 7.59 21.30
C VAL A 129 -7.17 7.87 22.49
N LYS A 130 -6.67 7.77 23.73
CA LYS A 130 -7.44 7.97 24.96
C LYS A 130 -8.25 9.27 25.01
N ASN A 131 -7.70 10.36 24.49
CA ASN A 131 -8.31 11.68 24.53
C ASN A 131 -8.96 12.10 23.20
N VAL A 132 -8.84 11.27 22.15
CA VAL A 132 -9.50 11.54 20.87
C VAL A 132 -10.97 11.16 21.03
N LYS A 133 -11.84 12.15 21.04
CA LYS A 133 -13.27 11.94 20.78
C LYS A 133 -13.35 11.41 19.35
N LEU A 134 -13.40 10.10 19.21
CA LEU A 134 -13.76 9.48 17.95
C LEU A 134 -15.20 9.92 17.72
N ASP A 135 -15.44 10.78 16.73
CA ASP A 135 -16.78 11.16 16.31
C ASP A 135 -17.54 9.86 16.02
N THR A 136 -18.28 9.43 17.05
CA THR A 136 -19.21 8.33 16.91
C THR A 136 -20.29 8.83 15.97
N ARG A 137 -20.58 8.06 14.95
CA ARG A 137 -21.50 8.34 13.83
C ARG A 137 -22.85 8.96 14.20
N GLU A 138 -23.23 8.93 15.46
CA GLU A 138 -24.53 9.41 15.95
C GLU A 138 -24.62 10.94 16.03
N GLU A 139 -23.49 11.67 16.16
CA GLU A 139 -23.53 13.14 16.24
C GLU A 139 -23.45 13.83 14.85
N SER A 140 -23.02 13.11 13.80
CA SER A 140 -22.97 13.66 12.43
C SER A 140 -24.35 13.72 11.78
N ASP A 141 -25.30 12.91 12.19
CA ASP A 141 -26.64 12.86 11.62
C ASP A 141 -27.56 14.01 12.09
N SER A 142 -27.14 14.76 13.14
CA SER A 142 -27.98 15.79 13.74
C SER A 142 -27.75 17.23 13.24
N ILE A 143 -26.75 17.49 12.38
CA ILE A 143 -26.39 18.86 11.94
C ILE A 143 -26.56 19.10 10.44
N ILE A 144 -27.12 18.18 9.67
CA ILE A 144 -27.16 18.35 8.21
C ILE A 144 -28.57 18.46 7.67
N GLY A 145 -29.03 19.70 7.61
CA GLY A 145 -30.00 20.09 6.57
C GLY A 145 -29.34 19.94 5.19
N SER A 146 -29.92 19.08 4.33
CA SER A 146 -29.73 19.03 2.86
C SER A 146 -28.39 18.54 2.26
N VAL A 147 -27.58 17.78 2.92
CA VAL A 147 -26.49 17.05 2.23
C VAL A 147 -27.05 15.73 1.71
N LYS A 148 -27.02 15.55 0.38
CA LYS A 148 -27.40 14.28 -0.27
C LYS A 148 -26.60 13.14 0.36
N GLU A 149 -27.27 12.23 1.03
CA GLU A 149 -26.62 11.06 1.65
C GLU A 149 -26.02 10.16 0.58
N ILE A 150 -24.75 9.78 0.77
CA ILE A 150 -24.09 8.82 -0.11
C ILE A 150 -24.57 7.41 0.27
N LYS A 151 -24.99 6.63 -0.74
CA LYS A 151 -25.32 5.22 -0.55
C LYS A 151 -24.15 4.48 0.10
N GLN A 152 -24.44 3.75 1.19
CA GLN A 152 -23.46 2.93 1.92
C GLN A 152 -23.47 1.51 1.35
N TRP A 153 -22.46 1.18 0.54
CA TRP A 153 -22.38 -0.09 -0.17
C TRP A 153 -21.86 -1.24 0.72
N LYS A 154 -22.53 -2.39 0.65
CA LYS A 154 -22.03 -3.64 1.21
C LYS A 154 -21.01 -4.29 0.25
N ARG A 155 -20.08 -5.09 0.80
CA ARG A 155 -19.03 -5.77 0.01
C ARG A 155 -19.56 -6.55 -1.19
N ILE A 156 -20.71 -7.23 -1.06
CA ILE A 156 -21.30 -8.00 -2.15
C ILE A 156 -21.81 -7.09 -3.28
N GLU A 157 -22.35 -5.93 -2.95
CA GLU A 157 -22.78 -4.93 -3.93
C GLU A 157 -21.58 -4.36 -4.69
N VAL A 158 -20.47 -4.09 -3.97
CA VAL A 158 -19.21 -3.61 -4.57
C VAL A 158 -18.64 -4.62 -5.54
N LEU A 159 -18.67 -5.92 -5.22
CA LEU A 159 -18.23 -6.99 -6.14
C LEU A 159 -19.09 -7.14 -7.40
N LYS A 160 -20.33 -6.63 -7.39
CA LYS A 160 -21.20 -6.59 -8.57
C LYS A 160 -21.03 -5.30 -9.41
N ASP A 161 -20.29 -4.33 -8.89
CA ASP A 161 -20.05 -3.06 -9.56
C ASP A 161 -18.83 -3.14 -10.48
N TYR A 162 -19.00 -2.99 -11.79
CA TYR A 162 -17.89 -3.00 -12.74
C TYR A 162 -16.84 -1.92 -12.49
N ARG A 163 -17.21 -0.79 -11.86
CA ARG A 163 -16.30 0.30 -11.48
C ARG A 163 -15.21 -0.19 -10.53
N PHE A 164 -15.58 -1.12 -9.63
CA PHE A 164 -14.64 -1.75 -8.70
C PHE A 164 -13.47 -2.39 -9.44
N TYR A 165 -13.74 -3.15 -10.49
CA TYR A 165 -12.71 -3.87 -11.26
C TYR A 165 -11.82 -2.91 -12.04
N VAL A 166 -12.38 -1.85 -12.62
CA VAL A 166 -11.59 -0.82 -13.33
C VAL A 166 -10.67 -0.08 -12.36
N ILE A 167 -11.17 0.29 -11.18
CA ILE A 167 -10.37 0.93 -10.14
C ILE A 167 -9.28 -0.04 -9.62
N CYS A 168 -9.63 -1.30 -9.38
CA CYS A 168 -8.66 -2.33 -8.98
C CYS A 168 -7.55 -2.48 -10.03
N MET A 169 -7.89 -2.58 -11.32
CA MET A 169 -6.89 -2.68 -12.39
C MET A 169 -5.90 -1.52 -12.35
N THR A 170 -6.38 -0.31 -12.08
CA THR A 170 -5.52 0.88 -11.92
C THR A 170 -4.67 0.82 -10.65
N MET A 171 -5.28 0.49 -9.50
CA MET A 171 -4.59 0.50 -8.20
C MET A 171 -3.60 -0.64 -8.02
N LEU A 172 -3.80 -1.76 -8.70
CA LEU A 172 -2.93 -2.94 -8.62
C LEU A 172 -1.67 -2.81 -9.50
N ALA A 173 -1.63 -1.87 -10.45
CA ALA A 173 -0.46 -1.64 -11.30
C ALA A 173 0.82 -1.38 -10.49
N MET A 174 0.76 -0.43 -9.56
CA MET A 174 1.92 -0.04 -8.74
C MET A 174 2.45 -1.21 -7.89
N PRO A 175 1.64 -1.97 -7.10
CA PRO A 175 2.13 -3.07 -6.28
C PRO A 175 2.87 -4.15 -7.06
N TRP A 176 2.36 -4.61 -8.21
CA TRP A 176 3.03 -5.70 -8.92
C TRP A 176 4.26 -5.23 -9.70
N ILE A 177 4.22 -4.04 -10.32
CA ILE A 177 5.35 -3.51 -11.10
C ILE A 177 6.50 -3.12 -10.17
N ALA A 178 6.22 -2.39 -9.10
CA ALA A 178 7.25 -1.99 -8.14
C ALA A 178 7.88 -3.21 -7.45
N THR A 179 7.07 -4.19 -7.01
CA THR A 179 7.61 -5.38 -6.36
C THR A 179 8.44 -6.22 -7.33
N GLY A 180 7.97 -6.42 -8.56
CA GLY A 180 8.76 -7.09 -9.61
C GLY A 180 10.09 -6.38 -9.85
N THR A 181 10.06 -5.06 -10.01
CA THR A 181 11.27 -4.25 -10.19
C THR A 181 12.24 -4.38 -9.01
N PHE A 182 11.75 -4.29 -7.78
CA PHE A 182 12.61 -4.34 -6.60
C PHE A 182 13.22 -5.71 -6.36
N VAL A 183 12.46 -6.78 -6.60
CA VAL A 183 12.96 -8.16 -6.45
C VAL A 183 14.01 -8.47 -7.52
N TYR A 184 13.78 -8.04 -8.76
CA TYR A 184 14.69 -8.30 -9.87
C TYR A 184 15.61 -7.13 -10.21
N GLN A 185 15.87 -6.23 -9.25
CA GLN A 185 16.74 -5.06 -9.44
C GLN A 185 18.15 -5.42 -9.92
N SER A 186 18.71 -6.55 -9.49
CA SER A 186 20.03 -7.01 -9.93
C SER A 186 20.02 -7.39 -11.42
N PHE A 187 18.96 -8.06 -11.88
CA PHE A 187 18.79 -8.37 -13.31
C PHE A 187 18.65 -7.09 -14.14
N ILE A 188 17.86 -6.12 -13.66
CA ILE A 188 17.66 -4.82 -14.32
C ILE A 188 19.01 -4.07 -14.39
N SER A 189 19.73 -4.01 -13.27
CA SER A 189 21.04 -3.37 -13.16
C SER A 189 22.03 -3.93 -14.16
N THR A 190 22.16 -5.25 -14.22
CA THR A 190 23.06 -5.95 -15.15
C THR A 190 22.66 -5.72 -16.60
N SER A 191 21.35 -5.86 -16.91
CA SER A 191 20.83 -5.68 -18.29
C SER A 191 21.00 -4.26 -18.81
N LYS A 192 20.96 -3.25 -17.95
CA LYS A 192 21.15 -1.82 -18.29
C LYS A 192 22.59 -1.35 -18.19
N GLY A 193 23.49 -2.17 -17.67
CA GLY A 193 24.88 -1.78 -17.37
C GLY A 193 24.98 -0.74 -16.25
N TRP A 194 23.99 -0.66 -15.37
CA TRP A 194 24.05 0.18 -14.18
C TRP A 194 24.88 -0.52 -13.11
N GLY A 195 25.79 0.19 -12.47
CA GLY A 195 26.53 -0.37 -11.37
C GLY A 195 25.63 -0.56 -10.12
N PRO A 196 25.97 -1.48 -9.21
CA PRO A 196 25.19 -1.75 -8.01
C PRO A 196 25.02 -0.51 -7.12
N TYR A 197 25.99 0.36 -7.05
CA TYR A 197 25.92 1.63 -6.32
C TYR A 197 24.90 2.60 -6.95
N VAL A 198 24.78 2.62 -8.28
CA VAL A 198 23.82 3.48 -8.99
C VAL A 198 22.40 3.10 -8.61
N VAL A 199 22.10 1.81 -8.57
CA VAL A 199 20.76 1.34 -8.16
C VAL A 199 20.49 1.66 -6.69
N ALA A 200 21.44 1.40 -5.81
CA ALA A 200 21.29 1.73 -4.38
C ALA A 200 21.05 3.24 -4.16
N GLN A 201 21.80 4.10 -4.86
CA GLN A 201 21.58 5.55 -4.81
C GLN A 201 20.24 5.97 -5.42
N SER A 202 19.77 5.28 -6.46
CA SER A 202 18.49 5.56 -7.10
C SER A 202 17.28 5.28 -6.18
N PHE A 203 17.41 4.38 -5.19
CA PHE A 203 16.42 4.22 -4.13
C PHE A 203 16.26 5.47 -3.27
N MET A 204 17.30 6.30 -3.14
CA MET A 204 17.15 7.61 -2.46
C MET A 204 16.21 8.52 -3.26
N ALA A 205 16.36 8.55 -4.60
CA ALA A 205 15.45 9.30 -5.46
C ALA A 205 14.02 8.78 -5.33
N TYR A 206 13.81 7.45 -5.36
CA TYR A 206 12.50 6.84 -5.10
C TYR A 206 11.88 7.32 -3.78
N SER A 207 12.63 7.24 -2.68
CA SER A 207 12.13 7.61 -1.35
C SER A 207 11.80 9.10 -1.24
N ILE A 208 12.68 9.97 -1.74
CA ILE A 208 12.49 11.42 -1.71
C ILE A 208 11.24 11.80 -2.50
N PHE A 209 11.12 11.35 -3.76
CA PHE A 209 9.97 11.66 -4.59
C PHE A 209 8.67 11.03 -4.07
N SER A 210 8.74 9.84 -3.46
CA SER A 210 7.59 9.21 -2.82
C SER A 210 7.07 10.04 -1.65
N VAL A 211 7.95 10.49 -0.76
CA VAL A 211 7.57 11.32 0.41
C VAL A 211 7.01 12.68 -0.03
N ILE A 212 7.69 13.36 -0.95
CA ILE A 212 7.22 14.66 -1.47
C ILE A 212 5.83 14.50 -2.09
N THR A 213 5.64 13.48 -2.93
CA THR A 213 4.36 13.24 -3.60
C THR A 213 3.28 12.81 -2.63
N LEU A 214 3.62 12.05 -1.59
CA LEU A 214 2.72 11.66 -0.52
C LEU A 214 2.11 12.90 0.16
N PHE A 215 2.93 13.89 0.51
CA PHE A 215 2.45 15.14 1.08
C PHE A 215 1.57 15.93 0.11
N ILE A 216 2.06 16.15 -1.10
CA ILE A 216 1.33 16.89 -2.13
C ILE A 216 -0.02 16.23 -2.43
N SER A 217 -0.06 14.91 -2.57
CA SER A 217 -1.28 14.17 -2.86
C SER A 217 -2.33 14.28 -1.76
N GLY A 218 -1.91 14.37 -0.49
CA GLY A 218 -2.82 14.61 0.63
C GLY A 218 -3.59 15.92 0.48
N PHE A 219 -2.89 17.02 0.18
CA PHE A 219 -3.53 18.31 -0.07
C PHE A 219 -4.38 18.32 -1.34
N LEU A 220 -3.91 17.67 -2.40
CA LEU A 220 -4.65 17.59 -3.67
C LEU A 220 -5.97 16.81 -3.51
N ILE A 221 -5.97 15.72 -2.76
CA ILE A 221 -7.17 14.93 -2.51
C ILE A 221 -8.20 15.73 -1.72
N ASP A 222 -7.77 16.45 -0.69
CA ASP A 222 -8.68 17.27 0.11
C ASP A 222 -9.29 18.43 -0.72
N LYS A 223 -8.59 18.90 -1.76
CA LYS A 223 -9.05 19.99 -2.64
C LYS A 223 -9.87 19.49 -3.84
N PHE A 224 -9.47 18.42 -4.50
CA PHE A 224 -10.00 17.99 -5.80
C PHE A 224 -10.78 16.68 -5.79
N SER A 225 -10.75 15.94 -4.70
CA SER A 225 -11.25 14.59 -4.50
C SER A 225 -10.35 13.47 -5.07
N SER A 226 -10.32 12.32 -4.39
CA SER A 226 -9.46 11.20 -4.77
C SER A 226 -9.85 10.56 -6.12
N ARG A 227 -11.14 10.45 -6.40
CA ARG A 227 -11.65 9.85 -7.66
C ARG A 227 -11.23 10.63 -8.90
N LYS A 228 -11.13 11.96 -8.83
CA LYS A 228 -10.67 12.80 -9.93
C LYS A 228 -9.17 12.67 -10.17
N LEU A 229 -8.41 12.49 -9.09
CA LEU A 229 -6.96 12.37 -9.13
C LEU A 229 -6.49 10.96 -9.52
N LEU A 230 -7.35 9.97 -9.41
CA LEU A 230 -7.01 8.56 -9.65
C LEU A 230 -6.41 8.32 -11.04
N ILE A 231 -6.88 9.06 -12.06
CA ILE A 231 -6.39 8.95 -13.43
C ILE A 231 -4.90 9.32 -13.57
N TYR A 232 -4.42 10.21 -12.71
CA TYR A 232 -3.03 10.69 -12.75
C TYR A 232 -2.06 9.75 -12.01
N MET A 233 -2.56 8.81 -11.21
CA MET A 233 -1.78 7.94 -10.33
C MET A 233 -0.71 7.14 -11.07
N ASN A 234 -1.06 6.58 -12.22
CA ASN A 234 -0.20 5.69 -13.00
C ASN A 234 0.53 6.37 -14.15
N ILE A 235 0.34 7.68 -14.36
CA ILE A 235 1.05 8.43 -15.41
C ILE A 235 2.56 8.41 -15.17
N PRO A 236 3.09 8.73 -13.97
CA PRO A 236 4.53 8.64 -13.73
C PRO A 236 5.06 7.20 -13.89
N LEU A 237 4.26 6.19 -13.51
CA LEU A 237 4.62 4.79 -13.69
C LEU A 237 4.72 4.41 -15.18
N LEU A 238 3.86 4.95 -16.04
CA LEU A 238 3.94 4.76 -17.48
C LEU A 238 5.22 5.38 -18.04
N PHE A 239 5.55 6.60 -17.62
CA PHE A 239 6.81 7.23 -18.03
C PHE A 239 8.03 6.46 -17.53
N SER A 240 7.98 5.87 -16.32
CA SER A 240 9.07 5.04 -15.81
C SER A 240 9.31 3.81 -16.70
N ALA A 241 8.25 3.15 -17.16
CA ALA A 241 8.36 2.06 -18.13
C ALA A 241 9.00 2.52 -19.46
N GLY A 242 8.65 3.72 -19.93
CA GLY A 242 9.29 4.35 -21.09
C GLY A 242 10.78 4.63 -20.86
N VAL A 243 11.16 5.15 -19.69
CA VAL A 243 12.57 5.35 -19.33
C VAL A 243 13.33 4.03 -19.31
N LEU A 244 12.76 2.99 -18.71
CA LEU A 244 13.36 1.66 -18.67
C LEU A 244 13.51 1.04 -20.06
N PHE A 245 12.59 1.35 -20.98
CA PHE A 245 12.66 0.88 -22.36
C PHE A 245 13.76 1.59 -23.17
N TYR A 246 13.79 2.93 -23.18
CA TYR A 246 14.61 3.69 -24.10
C TYR A 246 16.03 3.95 -23.63
N PHE A 247 16.27 4.11 -22.33
CA PHE A 247 17.52 4.64 -21.80
C PHE A 247 18.36 3.58 -21.09
N LYS A 248 19.71 3.67 -21.27
CA LYS A 248 20.70 2.81 -20.60
C LYS A 248 21.67 3.59 -19.70
N SER A 249 21.68 4.93 -19.80
CA SER A 249 22.56 5.77 -18.98
C SER A 249 22.32 5.55 -17.48
N PRO A 250 23.37 5.58 -16.63
CA PRO A 250 23.22 5.51 -15.17
C PRO A 250 22.25 6.57 -14.60
N VAL A 251 22.18 7.76 -15.21
CA VAL A 251 21.25 8.82 -14.82
C VAL A 251 19.78 8.38 -15.01
N SER A 252 19.50 7.54 -16.01
CA SER A 252 18.14 7.03 -16.23
C SER A 252 17.64 6.14 -15.09
N SER A 253 18.52 5.53 -14.30
CA SER A 253 18.16 4.82 -13.08
C SER A 253 17.47 5.74 -12.06
N PHE A 254 18.06 6.93 -11.83
CA PHE A 254 17.48 7.91 -10.91
C PHE A 254 16.12 8.42 -11.38
N ILE A 255 15.98 8.68 -12.69
CA ILE A 255 14.70 9.11 -13.28
C ILE A 255 13.67 8.01 -13.17
N PHE A 256 14.03 6.77 -13.49
CA PHE A 256 13.16 5.60 -13.38
C PHE A 256 12.64 5.42 -11.95
N PHE A 257 13.53 5.32 -10.97
CA PHE A 257 13.15 5.14 -9.56
C PHE A 257 12.42 6.36 -9.01
N GLY A 258 12.77 7.58 -9.40
CA GLY A 258 12.05 8.80 -9.03
C GLY A 258 10.60 8.78 -9.51
N LEU A 259 10.35 8.41 -10.77
CA LEU A 259 9.00 8.29 -11.33
C LEU A 259 8.18 7.18 -10.64
N VAL A 260 8.79 6.05 -10.33
CA VAL A 260 8.17 4.98 -9.53
C VAL A 260 7.81 5.51 -8.14
N GLY A 261 8.70 6.31 -7.51
CA GLY A 261 8.45 6.98 -6.22
C GLY A 261 7.25 7.92 -6.26
N ILE A 262 7.13 8.74 -7.33
CA ILE A 262 5.96 9.62 -7.52
C ILE A 262 4.66 8.80 -7.57
N SER A 263 4.62 7.73 -8.37
CA SER A 263 3.44 6.85 -8.43
C SER A 263 3.14 6.18 -7.09
N ASN A 264 4.18 5.79 -6.33
CA ASN A 264 4.00 5.20 -5.00
C ASN A 264 3.37 6.19 -4.02
N GLY A 265 3.83 7.43 -3.97
CA GLY A 265 3.25 8.47 -3.13
C GLY A 265 1.77 8.72 -3.44
N LEU A 266 1.40 8.80 -4.72
CA LEU A 266 -0.01 8.90 -5.15
C LEU A 266 -0.81 7.66 -4.76
N ALA A 267 -0.30 6.45 -5.04
CA ALA A 267 -1.00 5.18 -4.82
C ALA A 267 -1.36 4.96 -3.34
N ASN A 268 -0.47 5.31 -2.42
CA ASN A 268 -0.67 5.13 -0.98
C ASN A 268 -1.88 5.93 -0.45
N VAL A 269 -2.04 7.18 -0.89
CA VAL A 269 -3.13 8.05 -0.41
C VAL A 269 -4.41 7.80 -1.19
N LEU A 270 -4.34 7.74 -2.54
CA LEU A 270 -5.49 7.49 -3.40
C LEU A 270 -6.08 6.11 -3.17
N GLY A 271 -5.24 5.07 -3.03
CA GLY A 271 -5.63 3.70 -2.74
C GLY A 271 -6.41 3.54 -1.44
N SER A 272 -6.24 4.47 -0.50
CA SER A 272 -6.98 4.46 0.75
C SER A 272 -8.23 5.35 0.73
N SER A 273 -8.18 6.50 0.07
CA SER A 273 -9.24 7.51 0.08
C SER A 273 -10.38 7.21 -0.91
N THR A 274 -10.05 6.70 -2.10
CA THR A 274 -11.02 6.52 -3.19
C THR A 274 -12.18 5.59 -2.83
N TRP A 275 -11.90 4.51 -2.11
CA TRP A 275 -12.93 3.54 -1.72
C TRP A 275 -13.96 4.15 -0.79
N ALA A 276 -13.51 4.95 0.18
CA ALA A 276 -14.41 5.62 1.11
C ALA A 276 -15.25 6.71 0.42
N GLU A 277 -14.69 7.38 -0.58
CA GLU A 277 -15.38 8.42 -1.35
C GLU A 277 -16.48 7.85 -2.27
N ILE A 278 -16.24 6.71 -2.91
CA ILE A 278 -17.19 6.13 -3.89
C ILE A 278 -18.23 5.26 -3.21
N TYR A 279 -17.83 4.43 -2.24
CA TYR A 279 -18.69 3.40 -1.65
C TYR A 279 -19.19 3.70 -0.24
N GLY A 280 -18.78 4.84 0.33
CA GLY A 280 -19.15 5.26 1.68
C GLY A 280 -18.27 4.62 2.75
N VAL A 281 -18.49 5.05 4.00
CA VAL A 281 -17.61 4.71 5.14
C VAL A 281 -18.17 3.64 6.06
N LYS A 282 -19.49 3.32 5.99
CA LYS A 282 -20.17 2.40 6.91
C LYS A 282 -19.59 0.98 6.89
N TYR A 283 -19.30 0.46 5.70
CA TYR A 283 -18.75 -0.88 5.50
C TYR A 283 -17.35 -0.85 4.92
N ILE A 284 -16.61 0.26 5.13
CA ILE A 284 -15.30 0.48 4.53
C ILE A 284 -14.26 -0.57 4.93
N GLY A 285 -14.36 -1.10 6.14
CA GLY A 285 -13.44 -2.13 6.62
C GLY A 285 -13.52 -3.41 5.78
N SER A 286 -14.72 -3.88 5.47
CA SER A 286 -14.91 -5.08 4.64
C SER A 286 -14.50 -4.88 3.18
N ILE A 287 -14.66 -3.66 2.65
CA ILE A 287 -14.22 -3.29 1.30
C ILE A 287 -12.69 -3.20 1.26
N LYS A 288 -12.08 -2.51 2.23
CA LYS A 288 -10.62 -2.37 2.30
C LYS A 288 -9.91 -3.69 2.61
N ALA A 289 -10.52 -4.59 3.38
CA ALA A 289 -9.98 -5.93 3.56
C ALA A 289 -9.83 -6.67 2.22
N LEU A 290 -10.81 -6.56 1.33
CA LEU A 290 -10.76 -7.13 -0.01
C LEU A 290 -9.68 -6.46 -0.86
N THR A 291 -9.64 -5.13 -0.91
CA THR A 291 -8.67 -4.39 -1.75
C THR A 291 -7.24 -4.53 -1.24
N THR A 292 -7.02 -4.58 0.08
CA THR A 292 -5.71 -4.88 0.66
C THR A 292 -5.26 -6.30 0.34
N ALA A 293 -6.19 -7.28 0.38
CA ALA A 293 -5.87 -8.65 -0.01
C ALA A 293 -5.48 -8.75 -1.49
N LEU A 294 -6.17 -8.03 -2.38
CA LEU A 294 -5.81 -7.94 -3.79
C LEU A 294 -4.44 -7.27 -3.99
N MET A 295 -4.13 -6.24 -3.21
CA MET A 295 -2.82 -5.59 -3.25
C MET A 295 -1.69 -6.55 -2.83
N VAL A 296 -1.88 -7.30 -1.73
CA VAL A 296 -0.91 -8.33 -1.28
C VAL A 296 -0.75 -9.43 -2.33
N PHE A 297 -1.84 -9.87 -2.96
CA PHE A 297 -1.79 -10.81 -4.08
C PHE A 297 -1.03 -10.23 -5.26
N SER A 298 -1.28 -8.98 -5.61
CA SER A 298 -0.62 -8.26 -6.72
C SER A 298 0.90 -8.19 -6.54
N THR A 299 1.41 -8.00 -5.32
CA THR A 299 2.86 -8.03 -5.06
C THR A 299 3.46 -9.42 -5.32
N ALA A 300 2.77 -10.49 -4.93
CA ALA A 300 3.21 -11.85 -5.23
C ALA A 300 3.13 -12.17 -6.73
N PHE A 301 2.06 -11.73 -7.38
CA PHE A 301 1.89 -11.85 -8.83
C PHE A 301 3.02 -11.14 -9.59
N GLY A 302 3.38 -9.92 -9.19
CA GLY A 302 4.48 -9.17 -9.81
C GLY A 302 5.82 -9.91 -9.74
N THR A 303 6.15 -10.43 -8.56
CA THR A 303 7.36 -11.25 -8.39
C THR A 303 7.34 -12.48 -9.29
N ALA A 304 6.24 -13.23 -9.31
CA ALA A 304 6.10 -14.42 -10.14
C ALA A 304 6.15 -14.09 -11.64
N LEU A 305 5.41 -13.06 -12.07
CA LEU A 305 5.35 -12.68 -13.47
C LEU A 305 6.73 -12.24 -14.01
N PHE A 306 7.45 -11.39 -13.27
CA PHE A 306 8.79 -10.98 -13.68
C PHE A 306 9.73 -12.20 -13.78
N GLY A 307 9.69 -13.11 -12.79
CA GLY A 307 10.50 -14.33 -12.84
C GLY A 307 10.19 -15.18 -14.07
N ILE A 308 8.93 -15.45 -14.31
CA ILE A 308 8.48 -16.23 -15.49
C ILE A 308 8.94 -15.57 -16.79
N LEU A 309 8.76 -14.26 -16.94
CA LEU A 309 9.17 -13.55 -18.17
C LEU A 309 10.69 -13.60 -18.37
N ILE A 310 11.46 -13.46 -17.28
CA ILE A 310 12.93 -13.57 -17.32
C ILE A 310 13.36 -15.00 -17.66
N ASP A 311 12.73 -16.03 -17.09
CA ASP A 311 13.01 -17.45 -17.36
C ASP A 311 12.70 -17.82 -18.81
N TYR A 312 11.71 -17.17 -19.42
CA TYR A 312 11.43 -17.27 -20.87
C TYR A 312 12.41 -16.46 -21.76
N GLY A 313 13.41 -15.82 -21.16
CA GLY A 313 14.45 -15.09 -21.88
C GLY A 313 14.04 -13.69 -22.37
N LEU A 314 12.94 -13.12 -21.84
CA LEU A 314 12.56 -11.76 -22.19
C LEU A 314 13.58 -10.76 -21.63
N SER A 315 13.95 -9.78 -22.47
CA SER A 315 14.79 -8.66 -22.04
C SER A 315 14.01 -7.70 -21.13
N ILE A 316 14.74 -6.87 -20.39
CA ILE A 316 14.11 -5.85 -19.53
C ILE A 316 13.28 -4.84 -20.33
N GLU A 317 13.66 -4.56 -21.57
CA GLU A 317 12.90 -3.71 -22.47
C GLU A 317 11.54 -4.32 -22.81
N GLN A 318 11.49 -5.64 -23.07
CA GLN A 318 10.24 -6.36 -23.33
C GLN A 318 9.35 -6.39 -22.10
N ILE A 319 9.92 -6.59 -20.91
CA ILE A 319 9.20 -6.53 -19.64
C ILE A 319 8.65 -5.11 -19.40
N ALA A 320 9.40 -4.08 -19.75
CA ALA A 320 8.95 -2.69 -19.69
C ALA A 320 7.76 -2.42 -20.62
N ILE A 321 7.77 -3.01 -21.84
CA ILE A 321 6.62 -2.93 -22.76
C ILE A 321 5.39 -3.61 -22.17
N VAL A 322 5.50 -4.84 -21.64
CA VAL A 322 4.38 -5.57 -21.00
C VAL A 322 3.78 -4.74 -19.86
N SER A 323 4.63 -4.18 -19.01
CA SER A 323 4.21 -3.29 -17.93
C SER A 323 3.54 -2.01 -18.46
N GLY A 324 4.14 -1.37 -19.46
CA GLY A 324 3.62 -0.16 -20.08
C GLY A 324 2.26 -0.37 -20.75
N VAL A 325 2.07 -1.48 -21.46
CA VAL A 325 0.76 -1.84 -22.06
C VAL A 325 -0.31 -2.01 -20.99
N TYR A 326 -0.01 -2.74 -19.92
CA TYR A 326 -0.95 -2.88 -18.80
C TYR A 326 -1.34 -1.53 -18.20
N ILE A 327 -0.35 -0.67 -17.91
CA ILE A 327 -0.58 0.67 -17.35
C ILE A 327 -1.44 1.49 -18.29
N LEU A 328 -1.11 1.52 -19.59
CA LEU A 328 -1.84 2.28 -20.60
C LEU A 328 -3.30 1.81 -20.70
N CYS A 329 -3.53 0.50 -20.77
CA CYS A 329 -4.87 -0.08 -20.74
C CYS A 329 -5.64 0.34 -19.49
N SER A 330 -5.01 0.31 -18.31
CA SER A 330 -5.64 0.72 -17.06
C SER A 330 -6.04 2.20 -17.04
N ILE A 331 -5.18 3.09 -17.58
CA ILE A 331 -5.46 4.51 -17.70
C ILE A 331 -6.62 4.76 -18.69
N ILE A 332 -6.61 4.10 -19.86
CA ILE A 332 -7.66 4.24 -20.87
C ILE A 332 -9.01 3.78 -20.28
N LEU A 333 -9.08 2.61 -19.67
CA LEU A 333 -10.30 2.10 -19.07
C LEU A 333 -10.84 3.04 -17.99
N LEU A 334 -9.95 3.54 -17.12
CA LEU A 334 -10.34 4.48 -16.08
C LEU A 334 -10.83 5.81 -16.68
N TYR A 335 -10.19 6.30 -17.76
CA TYR A 335 -10.62 7.51 -18.46
C TYR A 335 -12.03 7.36 -19.03
N LEU A 336 -12.36 6.21 -19.64
CA LEU A 336 -13.69 5.93 -20.19
C LEU A 336 -14.78 5.88 -19.10
N VAL A 337 -14.41 5.43 -17.90
CA VAL A 337 -15.36 5.27 -16.79
C VAL A 337 -15.39 6.49 -15.85
N ARG A 338 -14.47 7.45 -15.99
CA ARG A 338 -14.26 8.57 -15.04
C ARG A 338 -15.53 9.32 -14.64
N ASN A 339 -16.43 9.58 -15.60
CA ASN A 339 -17.69 10.31 -15.37
C ASN A 339 -18.71 9.50 -14.56
N LYS A 340 -18.54 8.16 -14.48
CA LYS A 340 -19.39 7.24 -13.74
C LYS A 340 -18.85 6.92 -12.34
N LEU A 341 -17.67 7.44 -11.96
CA LEU A 341 -17.09 7.25 -10.64
C LEU A 341 -17.72 8.12 -9.54
N ASN A 342 -18.79 8.82 -9.87
CA ASN A 342 -19.54 9.59 -8.88
C ASN A 342 -20.13 8.67 -7.81
N PRO A 343 -20.12 9.05 -6.52
CA PRO A 343 -20.86 8.34 -5.50
C PRO A 343 -22.35 8.31 -5.86
N HIS A 344 -23.02 7.23 -5.52
CA HIS A 344 -24.48 7.20 -5.61
C HIS A 344 -25.07 7.91 -4.41
N TYR A 345 -25.88 8.91 -4.67
CA TYR A 345 -26.65 9.61 -3.65
C TYR A 345 -28.02 8.94 -3.51
N LEU A 346 -28.53 8.88 -2.28
CA LEU A 346 -29.87 8.39 -1.95
C LEU A 346 -30.92 9.47 -2.27
#